data_012bbc33611133b93119c41550a58695
#
_entry.id   012bbc33611133b93119c41550a58695
#
_cell.length_a   1.000
_cell.length_b   1.000
_cell.length_c   1.000
_cell.angle_alpha   90.00
_cell.angle_beta   90.00
_cell.angle_gamma   90.00
#
_symmetry.space_group_name_H-M   'P 1'
#
loop_
_entity.id
_entity.type
_entity.pdbx_description
1 polymer ?
#
loop_
_entity_poly.entity_id
_entity_poly.type
_entity_poly.pdbx_seq_one_letter_code
_entity_poly.pdbx_strand_id
1 'polypeptide(L)'
;KGALDSKTVLVSIMAVNNELGTVEPVEEAGRLIKELSPALFHIDAVQAFGKINLDVRRLGCDLMSISSHKIHGPKGVGALFIKKGTKIRPVAVGGGQERDIRPGTEPMPAIAGFLGAVESLTVKESLEKVTALRNGFIEKLKAIEGVTVNSPDDALPYIVNLSLHKLNSETVLNFMSGMG
;
A
#
# COMPACT_ATOMS: atom_id res chain seq x y z
N LYS A 1 -19.21 0.13 11.24
CA LYS A 1 -20.09 -0.89 11.87
C LYS A 1 -21.36 -1.13 11.04
N GLY A 2 -22.06 -0.09 10.60
CA GLY A 2 -23.33 -0.21 9.86
C GLY A 2 -23.25 -0.90 8.49
N ALA A 3 -22.06 -1.11 7.94
CA ALA A 3 -21.83 -1.78 6.65
C ALA A 3 -21.50 -3.28 6.79
N LEU A 4 -21.38 -3.78 8.02
CA LEU A 4 -21.03 -5.19 8.29
C LEU A 4 -22.29 -5.96 8.73
N ASP A 5 -22.56 -7.06 8.05
CA ASP A 5 -23.65 -7.98 8.37
C ASP A 5 -23.22 -9.45 8.12
N SER A 6 -24.17 -10.38 8.33
CA SER A 6 -23.95 -11.81 8.11
C SER A 6 -23.81 -12.19 6.62
N LYS A 7 -24.10 -11.29 5.69
CA LYS A 7 -23.99 -11.50 4.23
C LYS A 7 -22.68 -10.91 3.67
N THR A 8 -21.97 -10.13 4.47
CA THR A 8 -20.67 -9.57 4.07
C THR A 8 -19.64 -10.69 3.92
N VAL A 9 -19.12 -10.87 2.73
CA VAL A 9 -18.20 -11.99 2.40
C VAL A 9 -16.75 -11.56 2.50
N LEU A 10 -16.45 -10.31 2.16
CA LEU A 10 -15.11 -9.75 2.12
C LEU A 10 -15.15 -8.28 2.49
N VAL A 11 -14.21 -7.88 3.33
CA VAL A 11 -13.87 -6.48 3.60
C VAL A 11 -12.46 -6.26 3.10
N SER A 12 -12.28 -5.30 2.21
CA SER A 12 -10.97 -4.95 1.66
C SER A 12 -10.67 -3.48 1.97
N ILE A 13 -9.57 -3.23 2.65
CA ILE A 13 -9.14 -1.88 3.06
C ILE A 13 -7.67 -1.72 2.71
N MET A 14 -7.28 -0.57 2.13
CA MET A 14 -5.87 -0.23 1.96
C MET A 14 -5.26 0.18 3.31
N ALA A 15 -4.03 -0.25 3.59
CA ALA A 15 -3.34 0.16 4.81
C ALA A 15 -2.86 1.61 4.74
N VAL A 16 -2.54 2.08 3.54
CA VAL A 16 -2.12 3.47 3.27
C VAL A 16 -2.76 3.91 1.97
N ASN A 17 -3.38 5.08 1.98
CA ASN A 17 -3.94 5.69 0.77
C ASN A 17 -2.84 6.11 -0.19
N ASN A 18 -2.96 5.74 -1.44
CA ASN A 18 -1.93 5.99 -2.47
C ASN A 18 -1.87 7.44 -2.96
N GLU A 19 -2.87 8.26 -2.68
CA GLU A 19 -2.94 9.66 -3.11
C GLU A 19 -2.63 10.63 -1.96
N LEU A 20 -3.27 10.44 -0.81
CA LEU A 20 -3.14 11.34 0.34
C LEU A 20 -2.05 10.89 1.33
N GLY A 21 -1.70 9.60 1.31
CA GLY A 21 -0.77 9.03 2.29
C GLY A 21 -1.40 8.72 3.65
N THR A 22 -2.72 8.88 3.81
CA THR A 22 -3.43 8.54 5.05
C THR A 22 -3.13 7.11 5.45
N VAL A 23 -2.76 6.89 6.71
CA VAL A 23 -2.56 5.56 7.29
C VAL A 23 -3.89 5.12 7.90
N GLU A 24 -4.48 4.07 7.35
CA GLU A 24 -5.77 3.59 7.80
C GLU A 24 -5.66 2.73 9.07
N PRO A 25 -6.64 2.78 9.98
CA PRO A 25 -6.62 2.03 11.24
C PRO A 25 -6.98 0.55 11.02
N VAL A 26 -6.18 -0.15 10.19
CA VAL A 26 -6.47 -1.53 9.75
C VAL A 26 -6.43 -2.56 10.88
N GLU A 27 -5.69 -2.31 11.95
CA GLU A 27 -5.68 -3.17 13.15
C GLU A 27 -7.03 -3.11 13.88
N GLU A 28 -7.57 -1.91 14.09
CA GLU A 28 -8.88 -1.73 14.70
C GLU A 28 -9.98 -2.28 13.78
N ALA A 29 -9.89 -2.01 12.49
CA ALA A 29 -10.81 -2.55 11.49
C ALA A 29 -10.83 -4.09 11.52
N GLY A 30 -9.66 -4.74 11.57
CA GLY A 30 -9.55 -6.21 11.65
C GLY A 30 -10.23 -6.78 12.90
N ARG A 31 -10.05 -6.14 14.05
CA ARG A 31 -10.73 -6.52 15.29
C ARG A 31 -12.25 -6.42 15.16
N LEU A 32 -12.74 -5.28 14.66
CA LEU A 32 -14.17 -5.04 14.50
C LEU A 32 -14.82 -5.99 13.47
N ILE A 33 -14.13 -6.27 12.37
CA ILE A 33 -14.62 -7.22 11.36
C ILE A 33 -14.82 -8.59 11.97
N LYS A 34 -13.83 -9.08 12.71
CA LYS A 34 -13.91 -10.40 13.37
C LYS A 34 -14.98 -10.49 14.44
N GLU A 35 -15.25 -9.39 15.12
CA GLU A 35 -16.29 -9.32 16.15
C GLU A 35 -17.70 -9.29 15.54
N LEU A 36 -17.88 -8.63 14.40
CA LEU A 36 -19.21 -8.27 13.87
C LEU A 36 -19.63 -9.08 12.64
N SER A 37 -18.72 -9.78 11.97
CA SER A 37 -19.01 -10.43 10.69
C SER A 37 -18.12 -11.65 10.45
N PRO A 38 -18.62 -12.69 9.73
CA PRO A 38 -17.81 -13.81 9.25
C PRO A 38 -16.94 -13.45 8.04
N ALA A 39 -16.99 -12.20 7.58
CA ALA A 39 -16.27 -11.75 6.38
C ALA A 39 -14.77 -12.00 6.47
N LEU A 40 -14.17 -12.36 5.34
CA LEU A 40 -12.71 -12.33 5.19
C LEU A 40 -12.22 -10.88 5.22
N PHE A 41 -11.06 -10.67 5.84
CA PHE A 41 -10.41 -9.37 5.87
C PHE A 41 -9.18 -9.36 4.98
N HIS A 42 -9.22 -8.55 3.93
CA HIS A 42 -8.12 -8.27 3.03
C HIS A 42 -7.54 -6.89 3.28
N ILE A 43 -6.22 -6.82 3.36
CA ILE A 43 -5.48 -5.56 3.44
C ILE A 43 -4.70 -5.36 2.14
N ASP A 44 -4.97 -4.26 1.44
CA ASP A 44 -4.04 -3.78 0.41
C ASP A 44 -2.89 -3.04 1.09
N ALA A 45 -1.75 -3.70 1.18
CA ALA A 45 -0.55 -3.17 1.81
C ALA A 45 0.49 -2.65 0.78
N VAL A 46 0.09 -2.45 -0.47
CA VAL A 46 1.01 -2.05 -1.56
C VAL A 46 1.75 -0.75 -1.22
N GLN A 47 1.11 0.23 -0.60
CA GLN A 47 1.76 1.48 -0.20
C GLN A 47 2.42 1.41 1.19
N ALA A 48 2.10 0.41 2.00
CA ALA A 48 2.54 0.28 3.39
C ALA A 48 3.76 -0.65 3.55
N PHE A 49 3.82 -1.73 2.75
CA PHE A 49 4.87 -2.75 2.85
C PHE A 49 6.26 -2.13 2.63
N GLY A 50 7.18 -2.45 3.53
CA GLY A 50 8.55 -1.90 3.52
C GLY A 50 8.67 -0.44 3.97
N LYS A 51 7.58 0.21 4.40
CA LYS A 51 7.57 1.61 4.86
C LYS A 51 7.09 1.78 6.29
N ILE A 52 6.15 0.92 6.72
CA ILE A 52 5.70 0.81 8.12
C ILE A 52 5.73 -0.64 8.56
N ASN A 53 5.69 -0.86 9.88
CA ASN A 53 5.66 -2.21 10.42
C ASN A 53 4.29 -2.86 10.20
N LEU A 54 4.27 -4.01 9.52
CA LEU A 54 3.08 -4.80 9.25
C LEU A 54 3.28 -6.21 9.82
N ASP A 55 2.51 -6.57 10.84
CA ASP A 55 2.44 -7.93 11.37
C ASP A 55 1.05 -8.52 11.10
N VAL A 56 0.96 -9.46 10.18
CA VAL A 56 -0.31 -10.09 9.76
C VAL A 56 -1.08 -10.74 10.91
N ARG A 57 -0.38 -11.19 11.99
CA ARG A 57 -1.00 -11.76 13.18
C ARG A 57 -1.70 -10.68 13.99
N ARG A 58 -1.04 -9.54 14.18
CA ARG A 58 -1.56 -8.37 14.91
C ARG A 58 -2.70 -7.72 14.16
N LEU A 59 -2.55 -7.56 12.85
CA LEU A 59 -3.56 -7.00 11.95
C LEU A 59 -4.79 -7.90 11.81
N GLY A 60 -4.62 -9.19 12.08
CA GLY A 60 -5.70 -10.16 12.04
C GLY A 60 -6.29 -10.36 10.64
N CYS A 61 -5.58 -10.03 9.58
CA CYS A 61 -6.06 -10.20 8.21
C CYS A 61 -6.01 -11.65 7.76
N ASP A 62 -6.88 -11.99 6.84
CA ASP A 62 -6.92 -13.29 6.17
C ASP A 62 -6.18 -13.26 4.84
N LEU A 63 -6.10 -12.08 4.22
CA LEU A 63 -5.42 -11.82 2.95
C LEU A 63 -4.65 -10.50 3.04
N MET A 64 -3.47 -10.43 2.38
CA MET A 64 -2.72 -9.17 2.24
C MET A 64 -2.00 -9.12 0.91
N SER A 65 -2.22 -8.05 0.14
CA SER A 65 -1.53 -7.80 -1.14
C SER A 65 -0.34 -6.90 -0.96
N ILE A 66 0.79 -7.24 -1.58
CA ILE A 66 2.00 -6.42 -1.65
C ILE A 66 2.55 -6.39 -3.08
N SER A 67 3.33 -5.36 -3.40
CA SER A 67 3.92 -5.19 -4.74
C SER A 67 5.40 -4.84 -4.66
N SER A 68 6.19 -5.50 -5.49
CA SER A 68 7.65 -5.35 -5.53
C SER A 68 8.09 -3.94 -5.92
N HIS A 69 7.47 -3.35 -6.95
CA HIS A 69 7.88 -2.04 -7.49
C HIS A 69 7.70 -0.86 -6.53
N LYS A 70 6.98 -1.05 -5.43
CA LYS A 70 6.81 -0.01 -4.38
C LYS A 70 7.91 -0.01 -3.33
N ILE A 71 8.80 -1.01 -3.40
CA ILE A 71 9.99 -1.14 -2.56
C ILE A 71 11.27 -1.29 -3.39
N HIS A 72 11.31 -0.64 -4.56
CA HIS A 72 12.46 -0.61 -5.49
C HIS A 72 12.77 -1.95 -6.18
N GLY A 73 11.89 -2.93 -6.12
CA GLY A 73 12.00 -4.18 -6.86
C GLY A 73 11.40 -4.12 -8.27
N PRO A 74 11.42 -5.23 -9.03
CA PRO A 74 10.91 -5.28 -10.39
C PRO A 74 9.41 -4.99 -10.49
N LYS A 75 9.00 -4.40 -11.62
CA LYS A 75 7.57 -4.29 -12.00
C LYS A 75 7.04 -5.65 -12.44
N GLY A 76 5.72 -5.84 -12.32
CA GLY A 76 5.04 -7.06 -12.81
C GLY A 76 5.08 -8.24 -11.84
N VAL A 77 5.64 -8.08 -10.64
CA VAL A 77 5.66 -9.09 -9.58
C VAL A 77 5.15 -8.51 -8.27
N GLY A 78 4.42 -9.32 -7.52
CA GLY A 78 3.90 -9.02 -6.19
C GLY A 78 3.62 -10.31 -5.44
N ALA A 79 3.06 -10.22 -4.25
CA ALA A 79 2.66 -11.38 -3.48
C ALA A 79 1.31 -11.16 -2.80
N LEU A 80 0.58 -12.27 -2.61
CA LEU A 80 -0.63 -12.34 -1.81
C LEU A 80 -0.36 -13.26 -0.62
N PHE A 81 -0.35 -12.69 0.58
CA PHE A 81 -0.43 -13.48 1.79
C PHE A 81 -1.84 -14.06 1.93
N ILE A 82 -1.90 -15.36 2.21
CA ILE A 82 -3.13 -16.08 2.47
C ILE A 82 -2.96 -16.81 3.79
N LYS A 83 -3.78 -16.46 4.78
CA LYS A 83 -3.80 -17.10 6.07
C LYS A 83 -4.17 -18.58 5.92
N LYS A 84 -3.46 -19.45 6.61
CA LYS A 84 -3.72 -20.89 6.59
C LYS A 84 -5.19 -21.18 6.91
N GLY A 85 -5.84 -21.95 6.05
CA GLY A 85 -7.26 -22.32 6.19
C GLY A 85 -8.23 -21.37 5.46
N THR A 86 -7.77 -20.21 4.97
CA THR A 86 -8.60 -19.33 4.14
C THR A 86 -8.82 -19.98 2.77
N LYS A 87 -10.07 -20.15 2.40
CA LYS A 87 -10.47 -20.71 1.10
C LYS A 87 -10.70 -19.60 0.11
N ILE A 88 -9.90 -19.57 -0.94
CA ILE A 88 -10.12 -18.71 -2.11
C ILE A 88 -10.28 -19.58 -3.36
N ARG A 89 -11.05 -19.08 -4.32
CA ARG A 89 -11.23 -19.76 -5.59
C ARG A 89 -10.34 -19.09 -6.65
N PRO A 90 -9.52 -19.84 -7.40
CA PRO A 90 -8.74 -19.27 -8.49
C PRO A 90 -9.65 -18.64 -9.54
N VAL A 91 -9.26 -17.49 -10.09
CA VAL A 91 -9.98 -16.82 -11.17
C VAL A 91 -9.62 -17.42 -12.53
N ALA A 92 -8.38 -17.88 -12.67
CA ALA A 92 -7.90 -18.60 -13.86
C ALA A 92 -7.57 -20.04 -13.49
N VAL A 93 -7.80 -20.94 -14.42
CA VAL A 93 -7.48 -22.37 -14.29
C VAL A 93 -6.35 -22.72 -15.25
N GLY A 94 -5.48 -23.66 -14.85
CA GLY A 94 -4.31 -24.06 -15.65
C GLY A 94 -3.46 -25.10 -14.92
N GLY A 95 -2.13 -24.93 -14.96
CA GLY A 95 -1.20 -25.77 -14.21
C GLY A 95 -1.24 -25.52 -12.71
N GLY A 96 -0.54 -26.35 -11.93
CA GLY A 96 -0.56 -26.35 -10.46
C GLY A 96 0.33 -25.29 -9.79
N GLN A 97 0.78 -24.26 -10.54
CA GLN A 97 1.65 -23.24 -10.00
C GLN A 97 0.95 -22.45 -8.90
N GLU A 98 1.73 -21.89 -7.98
CA GLU A 98 1.25 -21.11 -6.85
C GLU A 98 0.11 -21.83 -6.10
N ARG A 99 0.26 -23.15 -5.88
CA ARG A 99 -0.70 -24.01 -5.17
C ARG A 99 -2.09 -24.03 -5.80
N ASP A 100 -2.17 -24.10 -7.11
CA ASP A 100 -3.41 -24.04 -7.91
C ASP A 100 -4.19 -22.74 -7.82
N ILE A 101 -3.61 -21.68 -7.23
CA ILE A 101 -4.29 -20.39 -7.05
C ILE A 101 -4.05 -19.47 -8.25
N ARG A 102 -2.83 -19.46 -8.77
CA ARG A 102 -2.46 -18.62 -9.91
C ARG A 102 -1.61 -19.42 -10.90
N PRO A 103 -2.20 -19.91 -11.98
CA PRO A 103 -1.49 -20.70 -13.00
C PRO A 103 -0.53 -19.84 -13.82
N GLY A 104 0.41 -20.51 -14.48
CA GLY A 104 1.44 -19.92 -15.33
C GLY A 104 2.82 -20.03 -14.71
N THR A 105 3.84 -20.19 -15.58
CA THR A 105 5.23 -20.32 -15.15
C THR A 105 5.65 -19.12 -14.31
N GLU A 106 6.28 -19.38 -13.18
CA GLU A 106 6.72 -18.37 -12.24
C GLU A 106 7.87 -17.52 -12.84
N PRO A 107 7.77 -16.19 -12.82
CA PRO A 107 8.82 -15.31 -13.35
C PRO A 107 10.01 -15.25 -12.39
N MET A 108 10.81 -16.30 -12.30
CA MET A 108 11.90 -16.47 -11.33
C MET A 108 12.87 -15.27 -11.24
N PRO A 109 13.29 -14.61 -12.35
CA PRO A 109 14.14 -13.42 -12.25
C PRO A 109 13.46 -12.27 -11.51
N ALA A 110 12.16 -12.04 -11.73
CA ALA A 110 11.42 -11.00 -11.05
C ALA A 110 11.18 -11.33 -9.58
N ILE A 111 10.93 -12.62 -9.26
CA ILE A 111 10.80 -13.08 -7.86
C ILE A 111 12.12 -12.92 -7.12
N ALA A 112 13.26 -13.29 -7.72
CA ALA A 112 14.57 -13.08 -7.13
C ALA A 112 14.88 -11.60 -6.91
N GLY A 113 14.53 -10.74 -7.87
CA GLY A 113 14.65 -9.29 -7.71
C GLY A 113 13.74 -8.74 -6.60
N PHE A 114 12.56 -9.31 -6.41
CA PHE A 114 11.69 -8.96 -5.29
C PHE A 114 12.32 -9.34 -3.94
N LEU A 115 12.91 -10.54 -3.85
CA LEU A 115 13.65 -10.97 -2.66
C LEU A 115 14.79 -9.99 -2.34
N GLY A 116 15.62 -9.65 -3.31
CA GLY A 116 16.70 -8.67 -3.12
C GLY A 116 16.20 -7.31 -2.64
N ALA A 117 15.05 -6.85 -3.16
CA ALA A 117 14.42 -5.62 -2.69
C ALA A 117 13.97 -5.72 -1.22
N VAL A 118 13.38 -6.85 -0.81
CA VAL A 118 12.98 -7.08 0.59
C VAL A 118 14.19 -7.13 1.52
N GLU A 119 15.27 -7.82 1.13
CA GLU A 119 16.48 -7.93 1.92
C GLU A 119 17.23 -6.59 2.09
N SER A 120 17.05 -5.67 1.16
CA SER A 120 17.64 -4.33 1.21
C SER A 120 16.85 -3.31 2.03
N LEU A 121 15.68 -3.68 2.59
CA LEU A 121 14.83 -2.76 3.34
C LEU A 121 15.48 -2.30 4.65
N THR A 122 15.58 -0.99 4.81
CA THR A 122 15.97 -0.32 6.06
C THR A 122 14.82 0.58 6.53
N VAL A 123 13.71 -0.06 6.95
CA VAL A 123 12.42 0.62 7.18
C VAL A 123 12.54 1.81 8.12
N LYS A 124 13.19 1.66 9.27
CA LYS A 124 13.31 2.72 10.27
C LYS A 124 14.14 3.91 9.77
N GLU A 125 15.33 3.63 9.24
CA GLU A 125 16.25 4.67 8.73
C GLU A 125 15.63 5.41 7.54
N SER A 126 15.01 4.68 6.61
CA SER A 126 14.34 5.26 5.46
C SER A 126 13.16 6.13 5.88
N LEU A 127 12.37 5.70 6.87
CA LEU A 127 11.25 6.46 7.38
C LEU A 127 11.72 7.78 8.04
N GLU A 128 12.75 7.75 8.87
CA GLU A 128 13.34 8.94 9.50
C GLU A 128 13.84 9.95 8.45
N LYS A 129 14.60 9.47 7.46
CA LYS A 129 15.12 10.29 6.37
C LYS A 129 14.02 10.94 5.54
N VAL A 130 13.02 10.17 5.14
CA VAL A 130 11.92 10.67 4.30
C VAL A 130 11.02 11.62 5.09
N THR A 131 10.82 11.37 6.39
CA THR A 131 10.09 12.30 7.27
C THR A 131 10.78 13.67 7.32
N ALA A 132 12.08 13.71 7.48
CA ALA A 132 12.84 14.96 7.49
C ALA A 132 12.73 15.71 6.14
N LEU A 133 12.83 14.98 5.02
CA LEU A 133 12.65 15.54 3.67
C LEU A 133 11.24 16.10 3.46
N ARG A 134 10.20 15.35 3.84
CA ARG A 134 8.80 15.78 3.75
C ARG A 134 8.58 17.06 4.54
N ASN A 135 9.04 17.10 5.77
CA ASN A 135 8.84 18.27 6.63
C ASN A 135 9.52 19.51 6.05
N GLY A 136 10.77 19.39 5.61
CA GLY A 136 11.47 20.50 4.94
C GLY A 136 10.80 20.94 3.62
N PHE A 137 10.21 20.01 2.89
CA PHE A 137 9.46 20.31 1.68
C PHE A 137 8.16 21.06 2.00
N ILE A 138 7.37 20.59 2.97
CA ILE A 138 6.12 21.24 3.38
C ILE A 138 6.38 22.66 3.91
N GLU A 139 7.43 22.88 4.71
CA GLU A 139 7.78 24.22 5.17
C GLU A 139 8.07 25.19 4.02
N LYS A 140 8.75 24.72 2.97
CA LYS A 140 8.99 25.55 1.77
C LYS A 140 7.69 25.84 1.01
N LEU A 141 6.76 24.89 0.96
CA LEU A 141 5.47 25.05 0.27
C LEU A 141 4.58 26.09 0.99
N LYS A 142 4.63 26.20 2.31
CA LYS A 142 3.87 27.20 3.08
C LYS A 142 4.19 28.66 2.66
N ALA A 143 5.37 28.89 2.11
CA ALA A 143 5.79 30.21 1.62
C ALA A 143 5.24 30.52 0.21
N ILE A 144 4.60 29.57 -0.47
CA ILE A 144 4.10 29.73 -1.84
C ILE A 144 2.60 30.00 -1.81
N GLU A 145 2.19 31.20 -2.23
CA GLU A 145 0.77 31.54 -2.34
C GLU A 145 0.05 30.66 -3.36
N GLY A 146 -1.15 30.21 -3.02
CA GLY A 146 -1.98 29.38 -3.90
C GLY A 146 -1.63 27.89 -3.90
N VAL A 147 -0.84 27.44 -2.95
CA VAL A 147 -0.56 26.01 -2.69
C VAL A 147 -1.27 25.56 -1.42
N THR A 148 -1.95 24.43 -1.47
CA THR A 148 -2.54 23.75 -0.31
C THR A 148 -1.99 22.33 -0.22
N VAL A 149 -1.53 21.93 0.97
CA VAL A 149 -1.16 20.54 1.26
C VAL A 149 -2.44 19.80 1.68
N ASN A 150 -2.82 18.78 0.92
CA ASN A 150 -4.02 17.97 1.20
C ASN A 150 -3.70 16.75 2.09
N SER A 151 -2.46 16.27 2.05
CA SER A 151 -2.04 15.16 2.93
C SER A 151 -2.10 15.57 4.39
N PRO A 152 -2.69 14.76 5.28
CA PRO A 152 -2.67 15.00 6.72
C PRO A 152 -1.26 15.08 7.30
N ASP A 153 -1.12 15.70 8.46
CA ASP A 153 0.19 15.83 9.12
C ASP A 153 0.78 14.48 9.52
N ASP A 154 -0.07 13.52 9.90
CA ASP A 154 0.27 12.15 10.26
C ASP A 154 0.29 11.17 9.07
N ALA A 155 0.16 11.67 7.84
CA ALA A 155 0.27 10.84 6.64
C ALA A 155 1.64 10.17 6.53
N LEU A 156 1.68 9.02 5.87
CA LEU A 156 2.93 8.34 5.52
C LEU A 156 3.84 9.30 4.74
N PRO A 157 5.06 9.61 5.21
CA PRO A 157 5.87 10.71 4.68
C PRO A 157 6.34 10.51 3.23
N TYR A 158 6.18 9.33 2.67
CA TYR A 158 6.49 9.03 1.26
C TYR A 158 5.49 9.63 0.26
N ILE A 159 4.38 10.16 0.74
CA ILE A 159 3.29 10.67 -0.12
C ILE A 159 2.92 12.07 0.36
N VAL A 160 2.94 13.03 -0.56
CA VAL A 160 2.45 14.40 -0.33
C VAL A 160 1.53 14.77 -1.49
N ASN A 161 0.30 15.10 -1.17
CA ASN A 161 -0.71 15.57 -2.12
C ASN A 161 -0.88 17.08 -2.00
N LEU A 162 -0.88 17.75 -3.13
CA LEU A 162 -0.94 19.21 -3.22
C LEU A 162 -2.06 19.66 -4.16
N SER A 163 -2.74 20.73 -3.79
CA SER A 163 -3.60 21.51 -4.69
C SER A 163 -2.92 22.80 -5.08
N LEU A 164 -2.93 23.10 -6.39
CA LEU A 164 -2.42 24.33 -6.97
C LEU A 164 -3.60 25.14 -7.50
N HIS A 165 -4.02 26.18 -6.79
CA HIS A 165 -5.33 26.82 -6.98
C HIS A 165 -5.55 27.50 -8.35
N LYS A 166 -4.50 27.90 -9.04
CA LYS A 166 -4.61 28.65 -10.31
C LYS A 166 -3.94 27.94 -11.49
N LEU A 167 -3.43 26.72 -11.27
CA LEU A 167 -2.67 26.00 -12.27
C LEU A 167 -3.30 24.63 -12.52
N ASN A 168 -3.28 24.22 -13.79
CA ASN A 168 -3.65 22.86 -14.16
C ASN A 168 -2.50 21.91 -13.76
N SER A 169 -2.82 20.81 -13.05
CA SER A 169 -1.84 19.84 -12.57
C SER A 169 -1.03 19.21 -13.71
N GLU A 170 -1.64 18.95 -14.87
CA GLU A 170 -0.95 18.40 -16.03
C GLU A 170 0.09 19.39 -16.60
N THR A 171 -0.26 20.69 -16.64
CA THR A 171 0.67 21.73 -17.07
C THR A 171 1.88 21.80 -16.15
N VAL A 172 1.65 21.75 -14.83
CA VAL A 172 2.75 21.75 -13.84
C VAL A 172 3.60 20.49 -13.96
N LEU A 173 2.98 19.32 -14.10
CA LEU A 173 3.70 18.05 -14.29
C LEU A 173 4.61 18.10 -15.53
N ASN A 174 4.07 18.56 -16.65
CA ASN A 174 4.85 18.68 -17.90
C ASN A 174 6.00 19.68 -17.78
N PHE A 175 5.76 20.80 -17.11
CA PHE A 175 6.81 21.79 -16.85
C PHE A 175 7.93 21.22 -15.97
N MET A 176 7.58 20.57 -14.86
CA MET A 176 8.56 19.95 -13.96
C MET A 176 9.33 18.81 -14.63
N SER A 177 8.67 18.00 -15.45
CA SER A 177 9.34 16.94 -16.23
C SER A 177 10.37 17.49 -17.22
N GLY A 178 10.17 18.71 -17.73
CA GLY A 178 11.14 19.39 -18.59
C GLY A 178 12.36 19.96 -17.86
N MET A 179 12.30 20.02 -16.52
CA MET A 179 13.41 20.51 -15.69
C MET A 179 14.34 19.39 -15.17
N GLY A 180 14.02 18.12 -15.38
CA GLY A 180 14.80 16.95 -14.97
C GLY A 180 14.11 16.10 -13.91
#